data_e57bf45f8cd62771969971aa9e69bbef
#
_entry.id   e57bf45f8cd62771969971aa9e69bbef
#
_cell.length_a   1.000
_cell.length_b   1.000
_cell.length_c   1.000
_cell.angle_alpha   90.00
_cell.angle_beta   90.00
_cell.angle_gamma   90.00
#
_symmetry.space_group_name_H-M   'P 1'
#
loop_
_entity.id
_entity.type
_entity.pdbx_description
1 polymer ?
#
loop_
_entity_poly.entity_id
_entity_poly.type
_entity_poly.pdbx_seq_one_letter_code
_entity_poly.pdbx_strand_id
1 'polypeptide(L)'
;MRIRGFAPATPCWVELASAEPGRAQDFYANLFGWDPAGDRFKLRGRAVAGLTRTRPGRPAGWLTYFAAENLGTAVQRFAAAGGRMLSGPTEARGGRGAVVADVTGATLGLWEATDFVGAQMAGEPGTMSWPELLTADPALAERFYGRAFGWLLRDGIEWLTPGHDAMAGLAPGGRTARWRAAFEVADCSATVAAACDLGAEVVIAPTDMGLGLIAELRDPWGTPFAVTAPTTRPVDLMLTFSAMAGMELTFPG
;
A
#
# COMPACT_ATOMS: atom_id res chain seq x y z
N MET A 1 2.88 -8.81 -16.11
CA MET A 1 3.65 -9.95 -15.54
C MET A 1 2.88 -10.56 -14.37
N ARG A 2 2.93 -11.87 -14.10
CA ARG A 2 2.15 -12.53 -13.03
C ARG A 2 2.96 -12.60 -11.75
N ILE A 3 2.50 -11.95 -10.69
CA ILE A 3 3.09 -12.02 -9.34
C ILE A 3 2.76 -13.39 -8.75
N ARG A 4 3.77 -14.12 -8.26
CA ARG A 4 3.63 -15.46 -7.66
C ARG A 4 3.71 -15.47 -6.15
N GLY A 5 4.22 -14.39 -5.54
CA GLY A 5 4.37 -14.22 -4.10
C GLY A 5 5.03 -12.90 -3.77
N PHE A 6 5.11 -12.60 -2.49
CA PHE A 6 5.79 -11.43 -1.94
C PHE A 6 6.78 -11.88 -0.87
N ALA A 7 7.93 -11.25 -0.82
CA ALA A 7 8.88 -11.49 0.26
C ALA A 7 8.26 -11.07 1.62
N PRO A 8 8.57 -11.76 2.73
CA PRO A 8 8.09 -11.37 4.04
C PRO A 8 8.42 -9.92 4.36
N ALA A 9 7.49 -9.25 5.04
CA ALA A 9 7.56 -7.83 5.43
C ALA A 9 7.63 -6.83 4.24
N THR A 10 7.25 -7.24 3.02
CA THR A 10 7.10 -6.30 1.89
C THR A 10 5.63 -5.97 1.63
N PRO A 11 5.31 -4.78 1.07
CA PRO A 11 3.96 -4.43 0.69
C PRO A 11 3.40 -5.44 -0.32
N CYS A 12 2.23 -6.01 -0.04
CA CYS A 12 1.65 -7.04 -0.88
C CYS A 12 0.22 -6.74 -1.35
N TRP A 13 -0.50 -5.86 -0.65
CA TRP A 13 -1.90 -5.57 -0.95
C TRP A 13 -2.33 -4.23 -0.40
N VAL A 14 -3.35 -3.63 -1.01
CA VAL A 14 -4.10 -2.49 -0.46
C VAL A 14 -5.57 -2.82 -0.41
N GLU A 15 -6.26 -2.38 0.64
CA GLU A 15 -7.70 -2.59 0.78
C GLU A 15 -8.37 -1.35 1.33
N LEU A 16 -9.44 -0.91 0.69
CA LEU A 16 -10.28 0.19 1.15
C LEU A 16 -11.36 -0.34 2.10
N ALA A 17 -11.44 0.24 3.29
CA ALA A 17 -12.59 0.09 4.18
C ALA A 17 -13.47 1.34 4.11
N SER A 18 -14.70 1.19 3.60
CA SER A 18 -15.64 2.30 3.42
C SER A 18 -16.96 2.04 4.14
N ALA A 19 -17.57 3.10 4.67
CA ALA A 19 -18.95 3.05 5.19
C ALA A 19 -19.97 2.89 4.04
N GLU A 20 -19.63 3.40 2.86
CA GLU A 20 -20.44 3.35 1.64
C GLU A 20 -19.70 2.62 0.50
N PRO A 21 -19.46 1.29 0.63
CA PRO A 21 -18.59 0.58 -0.31
C PRO A 21 -19.07 0.64 -1.76
N GLY A 22 -20.38 0.68 -2.03
CA GLY A 22 -20.91 0.80 -3.40
C GLY A 22 -20.50 2.11 -4.07
N ARG A 23 -20.66 3.24 -3.39
CA ARG A 23 -20.28 4.55 -3.91
C ARG A 23 -18.75 4.69 -4.04
N ALA A 24 -18.01 4.19 -3.06
CA ALA A 24 -16.56 4.15 -3.12
C ALA A 24 -16.07 3.28 -4.29
N GLN A 25 -16.76 2.15 -4.55
CA GLN A 25 -16.50 1.30 -5.70
C GLN A 25 -16.64 2.07 -7.01
N ASP A 26 -17.74 2.82 -7.19
CA ASP A 26 -17.99 3.60 -8.41
C ASP A 26 -16.93 4.68 -8.61
N PHE A 27 -16.54 5.40 -7.53
CA PHE A 27 -15.51 6.42 -7.58
C PHE A 27 -14.17 5.85 -8.07
N TYR A 28 -13.64 4.82 -7.42
CA TYR A 28 -12.32 4.27 -7.75
C TYR A 28 -12.32 3.49 -9.06
N ALA A 29 -13.44 2.82 -9.41
CA ALA A 29 -13.60 2.19 -10.71
C ALA A 29 -13.53 3.21 -11.86
N ASN A 30 -14.22 4.34 -11.74
CA ASN A 30 -14.16 5.40 -12.73
C ASN A 30 -12.79 6.09 -12.78
N LEU A 31 -12.16 6.32 -11.63
CA LEU A 31 -10.87 7.02 -11.56
C LEU A 31 -9.72 6.20 -12.18
N PHE A 32 -9.64 4.91 -11.85
CA PHE A 32 -8.51 4.06 -12.24
C PHE A 32 -8.83 3.06 -13.36
N GLY A 33 -10.08 3.06 -13.88
CA GLY A 33 -10.51 2.09 -14.87
C GLY A 33 -10.57 0.65 -14.33
N TRP A 34 -10.89 0.51 -13.04
CA TRP A 34 -10.99 -0.80 -12.41
C TRP A 34 -12.34 -1.46 -12.62
N ASP A 35 -12.31 -2.80 -12.77
CA ASP A 35 -13.51 -3.63 -12.84
C ASP A 35 -13.87 -4.11 -11.43
N PRO A 36 -15.06 -3.78 -10.88
CA PRO A 36 -15.55 -4.32 -9.63
C PRO A 36 -15.77 -5.84 -9.72
N ALA A 37 -15.27 -6.58 -8.71
CA ALA A 37 -15.37 -8.03 -8.68
C ALA A 37 -15.60 -8.55 -7.25
N GLY A 38 -16.79 -8.32 -6.71
CA GLY A 38 -17.16 -8.67 -5.33
C GLY A 38 -16.43 -7.79 -4.32
N ASP A 39 -15.56 -8.39 -3.52
CA ASP A 39 -14.73 -7.73 -2.52
C ASP A 39 -13.39 -7.20 -3.06
N ARG A 40 -13.22 -7.16 -4.38
CA ARG A 40 -11.96 -6.77 -5.04
C ARG A 40 -12.22 -5.90 -6.26
N PHE A 41 -11.22 -5.08 -6.56
CA PHE A 41 -11.05 -4.43 -7.84
C PHE A 41 -10.09 -5.22 -8.72
N LYS A 42 -10.38 -5.28 -9.99
CA LYS A 42 -9.51 -5.89 -11.00
C LYS A 42 -9.13 -4.88 -12.07
N LEU A 43 -7.94 -5.03 -12.58
CA LEU A 43 -7.47 -4.35 -13.78
C LEU A 43 -7.05 -5.41 -14.78
N ARG A 44 -7.67 -5.41 -15.97
CA ARG A 44 -7.42 -6.43 -17.00
C ARG A 44 -7.54 -7.87 -16.44
N GLY A 45 -8.58 -8.10 -15.62
CA GLY A 45 -8.91 -9.39 -15.02
C GLY A 45 -8.04 -9.80 -13.81
N ARG A 46 -7.07 -8.97 -13.39
CA ARG A 46 -6.15 -9.25 -12.27
C ARG A 46 -6.49 -8.39 -11.07
N ALA A 47 -6.48 -8.98 -9.87
CA ALA A 47 -6.75 -8.26 -8.64
C ALA A 47 -5.66 -7.23 -8.33
N VAL A 48 -6.08 -5.97 -8.07
CA VAL A 48 -5.18 -4.84 -7.80
C VAL A 48 -5.45 -4.17 -6.46
N ALA A 49 -6.70 -4.20 -5.97
CA ALA A 49 -7.08 -3.65 -4.66
C ALA A 49 -8.30 -4.37 -4.08
N GLY A 50 -8.48 -4.29 -2.78
CA GLY A 50 -9.65 -4.81 -2.05
C GLY A 50 -10.62 -3.70 -1.68
N LEU A 51 -11.87 -4.10 -1.41
CA LEU A 51 -12.92 -3.25 -0.89
C LEU A 51 -13.72 -3.99 0.17
N THR A 52 -13.88 -3.36 1.32
CA THR A 52 -14.69 -3.92 2.42
C THR A 52 -15.53 -2.84 3.08
N ARG A 53 -16.55 -3.26 3.82
CA ARG A 53 -17.29 -2.35 4.70
C ARG A 53 -16.51 -2.10 5.99
N THR A 54 -16.56 -0.85 6.49
CA THR A 54 -16.01 -0.52 7.82
C THR A 54 -16.65 -1.36 8.93
N ARG A 55 -15.85 -1.73 9.93
CA ARG A 55 -16.27 -2.50 11.10
C ARG A 55 -15.37 -2.18 12.30
N PRO A 56 -15.80 -2.47 13.54
CA PRO A 56 -14.98 -2.27 14.73
C PRO A 56 -13.59 -2.92 14.60
N GLY A 57 -12.55 -2.21 15.05
CA GLY A 57 -11.16 -2.67 14.96
C GLY A 57 -10.51 -2.51 13.58
N ARG A 58 -11.26 -2.01 12.59
CA ARG A 58 -10.74 -1.71 11.25
C ARG A 58 -10.96 -0.24 10.93
N PRO A 59 -9.91 0.57 10.85
CA PRO A 59 -10.02 1.98 10.46
C PRO A 59 -10.67 2.12 9.08
N ALA A 60 -11.48 3.16 8.91
CA ALA A 60 -11.92 3.58 7.59
C ALA A 60 -10.73 4.08 6.77
N GLY A 61 -10.75 3.86 5.47
CA GLY A 61 -9.74 4.30 4.53
C GLY A 61 -8.90 3.19 3.93
N TRP A 62 -7.88 3.58 3.19
CA TRP A 62 -6.93 2.65 2.59
C TRP A 62 -6.00 2.06 3.65
N LEU A 63 -5.82 0.76 3.61
CA LEU A 63 -4.91 0.00 4.46
C LEU A 63 -3.92 -0.75 3.57
N THR A 64 -2.63 -0.51 3.77
CA THR A 64 -1.56 -1.26 3.14
C THR A 64 -1.28 -2.52 3.95
N TYR A 65 -1.24 -3.66 3.29
CA TYR A 65 -0.86 -4.95 3.87
C TYR A 65 0.57 -5.31 3.52
N PHE A 66 1.25 -5.88 4.50
CA PHE A 66 2.60 -6.42 4.35
C PHE A 66 2.55 -7.94 4.47
N ALA A 67 3.29 -8.63 3.62
CA ALA A 67 3.33 -10.09 3.58
C ALA A 67 3.92 -10.67 4.87
N ALA A 68 3.32 -11.73 5.37
CA ALA A 68 3.80 -12.49 6.50
C ALA A 68 3.95 -13.96 6.08
N GLU A 69 5.11 -14.55 6.33
CA GLU A 69 5.31 -16.00 6.14
C GLU A 69 4.51 -16.80 7.16
N ASN A 70 4.46 -16.32 8.40
CA ASN A 70 3.63 -16.83 9.48
C ASN A 70 3.02 -15.65 10.24
N LEU A 71 1.71 -15.52 10.18
CA LEU A 71 0.97 -14.39 10.76
C LEU A 71 1.12 -14.34 12.29
N GLY A 72 1.09 -15.50 12.96
CA GLY A 72 1.25 -15.57 14.42
C GLY A 72 2.60 -15.03 14.88
N THR A 73 3.68 -15.45 14.22
CA THR A 73 5.04 -14.98 14.48
C THR A 73 5.17 -13.49 14.17
N ALA A 74 4.59 -13.01 13.07
CA ALA A 74 4.65 -11.59 12.69
C ALA A 74 3.92 -10.71 13.73
N VAL A 75 2.73 -11.10 14.18
CA VAL A 75 1.98 -10.40 15.23
C VAL A 75 2.75 -10.39 16.56
N GLN A 76 3.37 -11.52 16.95
CA GLN A 76 4.18 -11.58 18.17
C GLN A 76 5.39 -10.66 18.13
N ARG A 77 6.13 -10.64 17.01
CA ARG A 77 7.27 -9.72 16.81
C ARG A 77 6.83 -8.26 16.85
N PHE A 78 5.71 -7.96 16.21
CA PHE A 78 5.12 -6.63 16.17
C PHE A 78 4.74 -6.15 17.59
N ALA A 79 4.11 -7.01 18.38
CA ALA A 79 3.77 -6.72 19.78
C ALA A 79 5.03 -6.58 20.66
N ALA A 80 6.04 -7.44 20.48
CA ALA A 80 7.31 -7.37 21.21
C ALA A 80 8.10 -6.09 20.89
N ALA A 81 7.92 -5.51 19.68
CA ALA A 81 8.48 -4.22 19.32
C ALA A 81 7.73 -3.01 19.94
N GLY A 82 6.57 -3.23 20.56
CA GLY A 82 5.72 -2.21 21.17
C GLY A 82 4.49 -1.82 20.37
N GLY A 83 4.23 -2.48 19.24
CA GLY A 83 3.00 -2.33 18.49
C GLY A 83 1.81 -3.03 19.15
N ARG A 84 0.63 -2.80 18.61
CA ARG A 84 -0.60 -3.42 19.15
C ARG A 84 -1.47 -3.99 18.05
N MET A 85 -2.12 -5.09 18.31
CA MET A 85 -3.13 -5.66 17.42
C MET A 85 -4.46 -4.91 17.61
N LEU A 86 -5.07 -4.54 16.49
CA LEU A 86 -6.39 -3.89 16.46
C LEU A 86 -7.49 -4.89 16.09
N SER A 87 -7.21 -5.83 15.20
CA SER A 87 -8.17 -6.84 14.74
C SER A 87 -7.46 -8.07 14.19
N GLY A 88 -8.07 -9.23 14.37
CA GLY A 88 -7.55 -10.52 13.88
C GLY A 88 -6.76 -11.29 14.93
N PRO A 89 -6.03 -12.34 14.54
CA PRO A 89 -6.00 -12.99 13.22
C PRO A 89 -7.38 -13.44 12.76
N THR A 90 -7.70 -13.21 11.49
CA THR A 90 -8.98 -13.57 10.90
C THR A 90 -8.76 -14.33 9.59
N GLU A 91 -9.45 -15.44 9.43
CA GLU A 91 -9.49 -16.16 8.15
C GLU A 91 -10.21 -15.31 7.11
N ALA A 92 -9.66 -15.26 5.91
CA ALA A 92 -10.23 -14.58 4.77
C ALA A 92 -10.03 -15.45 3.51
N ARG A 93 -10.74 -15.12 2.44
CA ARG A 93 -10.62 -15.89 1.20
C ARG A 93 -9.21 -15.78 0.62
N GLY A 94 -8.46 -16.88 0.73
CA GLY A 94 -7.12 -17.03 0.17
C GLY A 94 -5.98 -16.73 1.14
N GLY A 95 -6.26 -16.60 2.45
CA GLY A 95 -5.25 -16.40 3.48
C GLY A 95 -5.79 -15.98 4.82
N ARG A 96 -4.91 -15.50 5.69
CA ARG A 96 -5.23 -14.97 7.00
C ARG A 96 -4.67 -13.57 7.16
N GLY A 97 -5.39 -12.68 7.85
CA GLY A 97 -4.96 -11.31 8.05
C GLY A 97 -5.12 -10.82 9.49
N ALA A 98 -4.34 -9.82 9.84
CA ALA A 98 -4.49 -9.04 11.06
C ALA A 98 -4.30 -7.56 10.76
N VAL A 99 -4.98 -6.69 11.52
CA VAL A 99 -4.74 -5.25 11.49
C VAL A 99 -4.02 -4.87 12.77
N VAL A 100 -2.93 -4.15 12.61
CA VAL A 100 -2.05 -3.75 13.70
C VAL A 100 -1.78 -2.24 13.66
N ALA A 101 -1.38 -1.67 14.77
CA ALA A 101 -0.90 -0.29 14.84
C ALA A 101 0.51 -0.28 15.43
N ASP A 102 1.40 0.47 14.80
CA ASP A 102 2.76 0.69 15.29
C ASP A 102 2.79 1.64 16.51
N VAL A 103 3.97 1.88 17.03
CA VAL A 103 4.19 2.76 18.21
C VAL A 103 3.88 4.23 17.92
N THR A 104 3.84 4.65 16.66
CA THR A 104 3.47 6.00 16.24
C THR A 104 1.97 6.16 16.01
N GLY A 105 1.23 5.05 16.03
CA GLY A 105 -0.20 4.98 15.78
C GLY A 105 -0.57 4.69 14.32
N ALA A 106 0.40 4.55 13.43
CA ALA A 106 0.12 4.19 12.05
C ALA A 106 -0.42 2.75 11.97
N THR A 107 -1.49 2.56 11.22
CA THR A 107 -2.15 1.27 11.04
C THR A 107 -1.71 0.61 9.74
N LEU A 108 -1.53 -0.72 9.79
CA LEU A 108 -1.20 -1.56 8.65
C LEU A 108 -1.84 -2.93 8.78
N GLY A 109 -1.95 -3.63 7.65
CA GLY A 109 -2.35 -5.02 7.60
C GLY A 109 -1.14 -5.95 7.57
N LEU A 110 -1.29 -7.14 8.16
CA LEU A 110 -0.40 -8.28 7.97
C LEU A 110 -1.18 -9.35 7.22
N TRP A 111 -0.57 -9.97 6.21
CA TRP A 111 -1.22 -10.95 5.36
C TRP A 111 -0.38 -12.21 5.20
N GLU A 112 -0.91 -13.35 5.65
CA GLU A 112 -0.36 -14.68 5.39
C GLU A 112 -1.19 -15.32 4.27
N ALA A 113 -0.58 -15.51 3.13
CA ALA A 113 -1.24 -16.04 1.94
C ALA A 113 -1.38 -17.57 2.00
N THR A 114 -2.53 -18.07 1.51
CA THR A 114 -2.68 -19.48 1.07
C THR A 114 -2.82 -19.52 -0.45
N ASP A 115 -4.00 -19.16 -0.97
CA ASP A 115 -4.29 -19.16 -2.40
C ASP A 115 -4.27 -17.76 -3.04
N PHE A 116 -4.25 -16.71 -2.21
CA PHE A 116 -4.23 -15.32 -2.65
C PHE A 116 -3.02 -14.59 -2.09
N VAL A 117 -2.01 -14.42 -2.91
CA VAL A 117 -0.74 -13.78 -2.52
C VAL A 117 -0.83 -12.28 -2.29
N GLY A 118 -1.88 -11.61 -2.78
CA GLY A 118 -2.03 -10.16 -2.78
C GLY A 118 -2.23 -9.59 -4.18
N ALA A 119 -1.67 -8.40 -4.45
CA ALA A 119 -1.76 -7.77 -5.75
C ALA A 119 -1.20 -8.66 -6.86
N GLN A 120 -1.94 -8.78 -7.95
CA GLN A 120 -1.57 -9.62 -9.10
C GLN A 120 -0.88 -8.81 -10.22
N MET A 121 -0.81 -7.50 -10.03
CA MET A 121 -0.13 -6.56 -10.92
C MET A 121 0.56 -5.47 -10.09
N ALA A 122 1.70 -4.99 -10.57
CA ALA A 122 2.46 -3.87 -10.01
C ALA A 122 3.24 -3.15 -11.12
N GLY A 123 3.66 -1.90 -10.85
CA GLY A 123 4.49 -1.10 -11.76
C GLY A 123 3.79 -0.71 -13.06
N GLU A 124 2.48 -0.56 -13.04
CA GLU A 124 1.69 -0.14 -14.19
C GLU A 124 0.59 0.83 -13.73
N PRO A 125 0.16 1.79 -14.58
CA PRO A 125 -0.95 2.67 -14.25
C PRO A 125 -2.19 1.90 -13.79
N GLY A 126 -2.79 2.36 -12.67
CA GLY A 126 -3.90 1.71 -11.98
C GLY A 126 -3.48 0.60 -11.00
N THR A 127 -2.20 0.47 -10.65
CA THR A 127 -1.74 -0.48 -9.63
C THR A 127 -1.19 0.23 -8.39
N MET A 128 -1.11 -0.49 -7.26
CA MET A 128 -0.44 0.00 -6.07
C MET A 128 1.00 0.40 -6.43
N SER A 129 1.35 1.60 -6.04
CA SER A 129 2.69 2.17 -6.14
C SER A 129 3.40 2.11 -4.79
N TRP A 130 4.36 2.99 -4.59
CA TRP A 130 5.23 3.12 -3.44
C TRP A 130 4.45 3.58 -2.18
N PRO A 131 4.20 2.72 -1.17
CA PRO A 131 3.58 3.16 0.06
C PRO A 131 4.56 3.96 0.90
N GLU A 132 4.07 4.96 1.63
CA GLU A 132 4.90 5.78 2.51
C GLU A 132 4.34 5.84 3.93
N LEU A 133 5.23 5.71 4.89
CA LEU A 133 4.93 6.04 6.28
C LEU A 133 5.10 7.54 6.49
N LEU A 134 4.01 8.21 6.81
CA LEU A 134 4.03 9.61 7.23
C LEU A 134 4.01 9.67 8.76
N THR A 135 5.04 10.24 9.38
CA THR A 135 5.14 10.30 10.84
C THR A 135 5.87 11.56 11.31
N ALA A 136 5.51 12.05 12.50
CA ALA A 136 6.22 13.14 13.16
C ALA A 136 7.48 12.66 13.90
N ASP A 137 7.64 11.34 14.11
CA ASP A 137 8.80 10.75 14.79
C ASP A 137 9.44 9.63 13.94
N PRO A 138 10.25 10.01 12.93
CA PRO A 138 10.96 9.05 12.08
C PRO A 138 11.88 8.11 12.87
N ALA A 139 12.58 8.63 13.90
CA ALA A 139 13.51 7.82 14.68
C ALA A 139 12.81 6.74 15.52
N LEU A 140 11.61 7.03 16.03
CA LEU A 140 10.79 6.03 16.71
C LEU A 140 10.32 4.95 15.74
N ALA A 141 9.87 5.36 14.55
CA ALA A 141 9.45 4.44 13.49
C ALA A 141 10.60 3.53 13.06
N GLU A 142 11.80 4.08 12.82
CA GLU A 142 12.98 3.32 12.44
C GLU A 142 13.30 2.22 13.47
N ARG A 143 13.39 2.57 14.73
CA ARG A 143 13.63 1.60 15.80
C ARG A 143 12.55 0.52 15.87
N PHE A 144 11.30 0.91 15.67
CA PHE A 144 10.17 0.00 15.71
C PHE A 144 10.20 -1.01 14.55
N TYR A 145 10.24 -0.52 13.30
CA TYR A 145 10.22 -1.40 12.12
C TYR A 145 11.49 -2.23 11.98
N GLY A 146 12.63 -1.72 12.45
CA GLY A 146 13.86 -2.49 12.57
C GLY A 146 13.70 -3.71 13.49
N ARG A 147 13.01 -3.57 14.63
CA ARG A 147 12.75 -4.67 15.56
C ARG A 147 11.64 -5.60 15.08
N ALA A 148 10.56 -5.05 14.54
CA ALA A 148 9.37 -5.80 14.15
C ALA A 148 9.62 -6.64 12.88
N PHE A 149 10.27 -6.05 11.87
CA PHE A 149 10.42 -6.61 10.53
C PHE A 149 11.87 -6.81 10.08
N GLY A 150 12.83 -6.29 10.83
CA GLY A 150 14.24 -6.28 10.41
C GLY A 150 14.53 -5.25 9.33
N TRP A 151 13.67 -4.25 9.16
CA TRP A 151 13.85 -3.23 8.15
C TRP A 151 15.05 -2.33 8.45
N LEU A 152 15.66 -1.85 7.38
CA LEU A 152 16.72 -0.84 7.40
C LEU A 152 16.18 0.44 6.77
N LEU A 153 16.66 1.59 7.24
CA LEU A 153 16.33 2.88 6.67
C LEU A 153 17.56 3.44 5.93
N ARG A 154 17.43 3.64 4.61
CA ARG A 154 18.45 4.23 3.76
C ARG A 154 18.18 5.72 3.60
N ASP A 155 19.21 6.54 3.80
CA ASP A 155 19.19 8.00 3.65
C ASP A 155 18.08 8.70 4.44
N GLY A 156 17.52 8.04 5.46
CA GLY A 156 16.43 8.56 6.28
C GLY A 156 15.05 8.58 5.60
N ILE A 157 14.92 8.04 4.40
CA ILE A 157 13.70 8.15 3.59
C ILE A 157 13.21 6.85 2.95
N GLU A 158 14.05 5.82 2.83
CA GLU A 158 13.69 4.60 2.13
C GLU A 158 13.80 3.36 3.01
N TRP A 159 12.71 2.61 3.11
CA TRP A 159 12.67 1.34 3.81
C TRP A 159 13.15 0.20 2.93
N LEU A 160 14.05 -0.61 3.47
CA LEU A 160 14.59 -1.82 2.84
C LEU A 160 14.36 -3.03 3.74
N THR A 161 14.12 -4.18 3.14
CA THR A 161 14.29 -5.47 3.82
C THR A 161 15.68 -6.03 3.54
N PRO A 162 16.28 -6.84 4.46
CA PRO A 162 17.57 -7.46 4.20
C PRO A 162 17.58 -8.26 2.89
N GLY A 163 18.53 -7.94 2.01
CA GLY A 163 18.69 -8.61 0.72
C GLY A 163 17.75 -8.14 -0.40
N HIS A 164 16.98 -7.08 -0.16
CA HIS A 164 16.09 -6.48 -1.15
C HIS A 164 16.33 -4.98 -1.27
N ASP A 165 15.94 -4.41 -2.42
CA ASP A 165 15.94 -2.97 -2.65
C ASP A 165 14.87 -2.25 -1.82
N ALA A 166 14.83 -0.92 -1.93
CA ALA A 166 13.84 -0.10 -1.28
C ALA A 166 12.41 -0.51 -1.66
N MET A 167 11.53 -0.60 -0.69
CA MET A 167 10.16 -1.13 -0.87
C MET A 167 9.06 -0.18 -0.40
N ALA A 168 9.41 0.85 0.35
CA ALA A 168 8.50 1.83 0.90
C ALA A 168 9.26 3.11 1.27
N GLY A 169 8.53 4.21 1.43
CA GLY A 169 9.07 5.50 1.84
C GLY A 169 8.82 5.83 3.31
N LEU A 170 9.61 6.78 3.81
CA LEU A 170 9.39 7.47 5.07
C LEU A 170 9.43 8.97 4.78
N ALA A 171 8.38 9.67 5.17
CA ALA A 171 8.32 11.11 4.99
C ALA A 171 7.82 11.81 6.26
N PRO A 172 8.18 13.08 6.47
CA PRO A 172 7.62 13.88 7.54
C PRO A 172 6.09 13.90 7.44
N GLY A 173 5.40 13.64 8.55
CA GLY A 173 3.95 13.60 8.63
C GLY A 173 3.40 14.56 9.66
N GLY A 174 2.07 14.71 9.65
CA GLY A 174 1.35 15.47 10.67
C GLY A 174 1.29 14.74 12.01
N ARG A 175 0.44 15.26 12.92
CA ARG A 175 0.27 14.72 14.29
C ARG A 175 -0.20 13.26 14.33
N THR A 176 -0.86 12.78 13.28
CA THR A 176 -1.33 11.40 13.18
C THR A 176 -0.50 10.67 12.16
N ALA A 177 0.25 9.68 12.61
CA ALA A 177 1.03 8.84 11.72
C ALA A 177 0.11 7.91 10.91
N ARG A 178 0.47 7.68 9.64
CA ARG A 178 -0.28 6.78 8.74
C ARG A 178 0.59 6.23 7.62
N TRP A 179 0.25 5.05 7.18
CA TRP A 179 0.69 4.56 5.88
C TRP A 179 -0.18 5.18 4.77
N ARG A 180 0.45 5.90 3.86
CA ARG A 180 -0.19 6.49 2.68
C ARG A 180 -0.21 5.47 1.56
N ALA A 181 -1.39 5.02 1.16
CA ALA A 181 -1.54 4.23 -0.05
C ALA A 181 -1.36 5.13 -1.28
N ALA A 182 -0.55 4.68 -2.22
CA ALA A 182 -0.31 5.38 -3.47
C ALA A 182 -0.60 4.46 -4.66
N PHE A 183 -1.06 5.06 -5.76
CA PHE A 183 -1.38 4.36 -7.00
C PHE A 183 -0.61 4.97 -8.16
N GLU A 184 0.00 4.14 -8.97
CA GLU A 184 0.65 4.58 -10.18
C GLU A 184 -0.39 5.03 -11.21
N VAL A 185 -0.12 6.14 -11.89
CA VAL A 185 -0.97 6.67 -12.96
C VAL A 185 -0.11 7.09 -14.15
N ALA A 186 -0.70 7.12 -15.33
CA ALA A 186 0.02 7.53 -16.54
C ALA A 186 0.32 9.04 -16.56
N ASP A 187 -0.61 9.83 -16.04
CA ASP A 187 -0.52 11.29 -15.96
C ASP A 187 -1.12 11.75 -14.62
N CYS A 188 -0.27 12.30 -13.75
CA CYS A 188 -0.66 12.76 -12.42
C CYS A 188 -1.67 13.93 -12.50
N SER A 189 -1.41 14.92 -13.36
CA SER A 189 -2.25 16.10 -13.47
C SER A 189 -3.63 15.79 -14.06
N ALA A 190 -3.68 14.96 -15.10
CA ALA A 190 -4.94 14.51 -15.70
C ALA A 190 -5.75 13.66 -14.70
N THR A 191 -5.08 12.80 -13.91
CA THR A 191 -5.76 11.98 -12.89
C THR A 191 -6.30 12.83 -11.75
N VAL A 192 -5.56 13.87 -11.32
CA VAL A 192 -6.04 14.84 -10.32
C VAL A 192 -7.29 15.56 -10.82
N ALA A 193 -7.28 16.05 -12.06
CA ALA A 193 -8.45 16.69 -12.65
C ALA A 193 -9.67 15.75 -12.67
N ALA A 194 -9.48 14.51 -13.16
CA ALA A 194 -10.55 13.51 -13.18
C ALA A 194 -11.07 13.17 -11.79
N ALA A 195 -10.20 13.09 -10.78
CA ALA A 195 -10.61 12.86 -9.39
C ALA A 195 -11.46 14.03 -8.86
N CYS A 196 -11.09 15.27 -9.16
CA CYS A 196 -11.88 16.46 -8.80
C CYS A 196 -13.27 16.45 -9.46
N ASP A 197 -13.37 16.07 -10.74
CA ASP A 197 -14.65 15.93 -11.45
C ASP A 197 -15.55 14.86 -10.79
N LEU A 198 -14.94 13.85 -10.15
CA LEU A 198 -15.63 12.82 -9.35
C LEU A 198 -15.87 13.24 -7.90
N GLY A 199 -15.52 14.47 -7.50
CA GLY A 199 -15.79 15.04 -6.19
C GLY A 199 -14.66 14.87 -5.15
N ALA A 200 -13.45 14.51 -5.57
CA ALA A 200 -12.29 14.49 -4.68
C ALA A 200 -11.75 15.91 -4.38
N GLU A 201 -11.10 16.03 -3.22
CA GLU A 201 -10.38 17.24 -2.78
C GLU A 201 -8.88 17.06 -2.99
N VAL A 202 -8.20 18.08 -3.50
CA VAL A 202 -6.74 18.11 -3.61
C VAL A 202 -6.14 18.55 -2.28
N VAL A 203 -5.30 17.69 -1.69
CA VAL A 203 -4.54 17.98 -0.45
C VAL A 203 -3.14 18.49 -0.79
N ILE A 204 -2.46 17.79 -1.72
CA ILE A 204 -1.17 18.19 -2.28
C ILE A 204 -1.32 18.17 -3.80
N ALA A 205 -1.15 19.32 -4.45
CA ALA A 205 -1.16 19.40 -5.91
C ALA A 205 0.01 18.60 -6.52
N PRO A 206 -0.07 18.21 -7.81
CA PRO A 206 1.02 17.51 -8.48
C PRO A 206 2.36 18.23 -8.25
N THR A 207 3.26 17.56 -7.54
CA THR A 207 4.56 18.10 -7.10
C THR A 207 5.66 17.13 -7.53
N ASP A 208 6.73 17.66 -8.11
CA ASP A 208 7.89 16.85 -8.48
C ASP A 208 8.72 16.52 -7.22
N MET A 209 8.89 15.22 -6.97
CA MET A 209 9.69 14.70 -5.87
C MET A 209 11.04 14.14 -6.34
N GLY A 210 11.47 14.48 -7.56
CA GLY A 210 12.74 14.06 -8.15
C GLY A 210 12.69 12.68 -8.85
N LEU A 211 11.72 11.86 -8.53
CA LEU A 211 11.47 10.55 -9.19
C LEU A 211 10.17 10.55 -10.01
N GLY A 212 9.48 11.66 -10.03
CA GLY A 212 8.20 11.84 -10.70
C GLY A 212 7.25 12.73 -9.92
N LEU A 213 6.07 12.93 -10.50
CA LEU A 213 5.02 13.72 -9.87
C LEU A 213 4.26 12.86 -8.85
N ILE A 214 4.00 13.43 -7.67
CA ILE A 214 3.07 12.89 -6.69
C ILE A 214 1.99 13.93 -6.38
N ALA A 215 0.76 13.48 -6.19
CA ALA A 215 -0.32 14.28 -5.63
C ALA A 215 -1.02 13.52 -4.50
N GLU A 216 -1.49 14.23 -3.47
CA GLU A 216 -2.34 13.66 -2.44
C GLU A 216 -3.75 14.22 -2.56
N LEU A 217 -4.71 13.33 -2.51
CA LEU A 217 -6.14 13.60 -2.67
C LEU A 217 -6.92 13.04 -1.48
N ARG A 218 -8.13 13.55 -1.28
CA ARG A 218 -9.17 12.90 -0.48
C ARG A 218 -10.34 12.55 -1.37
N ASP A 219 -10.81 11.32 -1.24
CA ASP A 219 -12.04 10.93 -1.91
C ASP A 219 -13.27 11.69 -1.32
N PRO A 220 -14.46 11.60 -1.93
CA PRO A 220 -15.64 12.32 -1.45
C PRO A 220 -16.07 12.02 -0.01
N TRP A 221 -15.52 10.99 0.62
CA TRP A 221 -15.76 10.61 2.02
C TRP A 221 -14.59 10.96 2.94
N GLY A 222 -13.60 11.70 2.43
CA GLY A 222 -12.44 12.18 3.18
C GLY A 222 -11.30 11.18 3.32
N THR A 223 -11.33 10.05 2.60
CA THR A 223 -10.25 9.06 2.61
C THR A 223 -9.04 9.58 1.85
N PRO A 224 -7.86 9.72 2.49
CA PRO A 224 -6.66 10.14 1.80
C PRO A 224 -6.07 9.02 0.95
N PHE A 225 -5.58 9.36 -0.24
CA PHE A 225 -4.79 8.52 -1.12
C PHE A 225 -3.85 9.37 -1.96
N ALA A 226 -2.80 8.77 -2.49
CA ALA A 226 -1.89 9.46 -3.41
C ALA A 226 -1.94 8.84 -4.80
N VAL A 227 -1.59 9.65 -5.81
CA VAL A 227 -1.31 9.19 -7.17
C VAL A 227 0.10 9.59 -7.54
N THR A 228 0.81 8.72 -8.21
CA THR A 228 2.20 8.92 -8.62
C THR A 228 2.37 8.65 -10.11
N ALA A 229 3.06 9.57 -10.80
CA ALA A 229 3.44 9.37 -12.20
C ALA A 229 4.97 9.49 -12.30
N PRO A 230 5.71 8.37 -12.41
CA PRO A 230 7.16 8.41 -12.53
C PRO A 230 7.55 9.10 -13.85
N THR A 231 8.49 10.05 -13.80
CA THR A 231 8.99 10.78 -14.98
C THR A 231 9.92 9.94 -15.84
N THR A 232 10.60 8.99 -15.22
CA THR A 232 11.33 7.90 -15.88
C THR A 232 10.99 6.64 -15.11
N ARG A 233 10.71 5.52 -15.79
CA ARG A 233 10.69 4.22 -15.11
C ARG A 233 12.15 3.86 -14.82
N PRO A 234 12.68 4.02 -13.62
CA PRO A 234 13.97 3.47 -13.31
C PRO A 234 13.82 1.95 -13.49
N VAL A 235 14.69 1.34 -14.29
CA VAL A 235 14.79 -0.12 -14.41
C VAL A 235 14.88 -0.74 -13.02
N ASP A 236 15.47 -0.04 -12.07
CA ASP A 236 15.61 -0.40 -10.66
C ASP A 236 14.27 -0.50 -9.90
N LEU A 237 13.29 0.38 -10.16
CA LEU A 237 11.98 0.26 -9.49
C LEU A 237 11.21 -0.97 -9.98
N MET A 238 11.32 -1.31 -11.26
CA MET A 238 10.74 -2.56 -11.79
C MET A 238 11.46 -3.80 -11.22
N LEU A 239 12.78 -3.73 -11.04
CA LEU A 239 13.57 -4.79 -10.40
C LEU A 239 13.16 -4.95 -8.93
N THR A 240 12.91 -3.86 -8.22
CA THR A 240 12.47 -3.87 -6.82
C THR A 240 11.10 -4.51 -6.66
N PHE A 241 10.11 -4.11 -7.46
CA PHE A 241 8.80 -4.76 -7.46
C PHE A 241 8.90 -6.23 -7.90
N SER A 242 9.76 -6.53 -8.87
CA SER A 242 10.02 -7.88 -9.36
C SER A 242 10.65 -8.77 -8.26
N ALA A 243 11.64 -8.24 -7.54
CA ALA A 243 12.29 -8.93 -6.43
C ALA A 243 11.32 -9.15 -5.25
N MET A 244 10.51 -8.13 -4.90
CA MET A 244 9.50 -8.22 -3.86
C MET A 244 8.40 -9.24 -4.19
N ALA A 245 8.09 -9.40 -5.48
CA ALA A 245 7.04 -10.30 -5.96
C ALA A 245 7.54 -11.71 -6.30
N GLY A 246 8.81 -12.04 -6.06
CA GLY A 246 9.38 -13.33 -6.46
C GLY A 246 9.30 -13.58 -7.98
N MET A 247 9.47 -12.53 -8.79
CA MET A 247 9.29 -12.57 -10.24
C MET A 247 10.61 -12.85 -10.95
N GLU A 248 10.65 -13.87 -11.81
CA GLU A 248 11.73 -14.04 -12.77
C GLU A 248 11.52 -13.09 -13.96
N LEU A 249 12.48 -12.19 -14.20
CA LEU A 249 12.53 -11.35 -15.39
C LEU A 249 13.04 -12.22 -16.57
N THR A 250 12.16 -12.62 -17.47
CA THR A 250 12.56 -13.10 -18.80
C THR A 250 12.62 -11.89 -19.73
N PHE A 251 13.82 -11.47 -20.08
CA PHE A 251 14.02 -10.50 -21.14
C PHE A 251 13.85 -11.23 -22.48
N PRO A 252 13.02 -10.72 -23.43
CA PRO A 252 13.07 -11.21 -24.79
C PRO A 252 14.41 -10.81 -25.39
N GLY A 253 15.15 -11.80 -25.91
CA GLY A 253 16.38 -11.60 -26.68
C GLY A 253 16.12 -10.92 -28.03
#